data_99dbfcd78e67283295b158fde92a7b8b
#
_entry.id   99dbfcd78e67283295b158fde92a7b8b
#
_cell.length_a   1.000
_cell.length_b   1.000
_cell.length_c   1.000
_cell.angle_alpha   90.00
_cell.angle_beta   90.00
_cell.angle_gamma   90.00
#
_symmetry.space_group_name_H-M   'P 1'
#
loop_
_entity.id
_entity.type
_entity.pdbx_description
1 polymer ?
#
loop_
_entity_poly.entity_id
_entity_poly.type
_entity_poly.pdbx_seq_one_letter_code
_entity_poly.pdbx_strand_id
1 'polypeptide(L)'
;IRDSLLSRGLGDVYKRQMYGGDRSRKENLVEYGFRLPSAMDNRPLNFEEFEGLQNQVIFVSATPSDYELNKSEGIIVEQVIRPTGLLDPEIEIRSTENQIDDVLDEVQKQIEKNQRVLITTLTKKMAEELVGFLNKVKVKSKYIHSDIDTIERVEILNELRSGAFDVLVGVNLLREGLDLPEVSLLSLIHISEPTRQQGI
;
A
#
# COMPACT_ATOMS: atom_id res chain seq x y z
N ILE A 1 27.42 -19.83 5.30
CA ILE A 1 26.40 -18.84 5.77
C ILE A 1 26.13 -17.81 4.64
N ARG A 2 25.81 -18.28 3.45
CA ARG A 2 25.57 -17.36 2.31
C ARG A 2 24.17 -17.45 1.71
N ASP A 3 23.27 -18.28 2.26
CA ASP A 3 22.05 -18.65 1.56
C ASP A 3 20.75 -18.46 2.37
N SER A 4 20.69 -17.44 3.24
CA SER A 4 19.41 -17.06 3.84
C SER A 4 18.73 -15.98 3.00
N LEU A 5 17.68 -16.34 2.29
CA LEU A 5 16.80 -15.40 1.61
C LEU A 5 15.67 -14.98 2.55
N LEU A 6 15.59 -13.70 2.84
CA LEU A 6 14.45 -13.09 3.53
C LEU A 6 13.36 -12.80 2.50
N SER A 7 12.22 -13.46 2.62
CA SER A 7 11.03 -13.20 1.77
C SER A 7 9.92 -12.59 2.63
N ARG A 8 9.38 -11.45 2.21
CA ARG A 8 8.14 -10.90 2.74
C ARG A 8 6.97 -11.47 1.97
N GLY A 9 5.89 -11.82 2.63
CA GLY A 9 4.73 -12.59 2.16
C GLY A 9 4.02 -12.22 0.84
N LEU A 10 4.51 -11.27 0.07
CA LEU A 10 4.04 -10.94 -1.28
C LEU A 10 4.93 -11.53 -2.39
N GLY A 11 5.95 -12.30 -2.02
CA GLY A 11 6.99 -12.74 -2.96
C GLY A 11 6.51 -13.72 -4.02
N ASP A 12 5.54 -14.56 -3.72
CA ASP A 12 5.11 -15.65 -4.58
C ASP A 12 4.37 -15.15 -5.84
N VAL A 13 3.35 -14.35 -5.67
CA VAL A 13 2.54 -13.82 -6.79
C VAL A 13 3.38 -12.92 -7.70
N TYR A 14 4.20 -12.05 -7.13
CA TYR A 14 5.03 -11.13 -7.89
C TYR A 14 6.12 -11.86 -8.71
N LYS A 15 6.80 -12.84 -8.13
CA LYS A 15 7.87 -13.59 -8.81
C LYS A 15 7.35 -14.45 -9.95
N ARG A 16 6.17 -15.08 -9.79
CA ARG A 16 5.51 -15.83 -10.87
C ARG A 16 5.09 -14.93 -12.03
N GLN A 17 4.61 -13.73 -11.76
CA GLN A 17 4.15 -12.80 -12.77
C GLN A 17 5.32 -12.24 -13.61
N MET A 18 6.48 -11.99 -13.02
CA MET A 18 7.63 -11.44 -13.75
C MET A 18 8.12 -12.36 -14.87
N TYR A 19 8.19 -13.67 -14.63
CA TYR A 19 8.61 -14.62 -15.67
C TYR A 19 7.66 -14.64 -16.85
N GLY A 20 6.36 -14.73 -16.60
CA GLY A 20 5.33 -14.77 -17.65
C GLY A 20 5.29 -13.50 -18.50
N GLY A 21 5.37 -12.33 -17.86
CA GLY A 21 5.37 -11.04 -18.55
C GLY A 21 6.63 -10.80 -19.41
N ASP A 22 7.82 -11.17 -18.92
CA ASP A 22 9.05 -11.06 -19.69
C ASP A 22 9.06 -11.98 -20.90
N ARG A 23 8.60 -13.20 -20.72
CA ARG A 23 8.48 -14.19 -21.81
C ARG A 23 7.54 -13.71 -22.91
N SER A 24 6.34 -13.33 -22.59
CA SER A 24 5.34 -12.85 -23.55
C SER A 24 5.82 -11.63 -24.33
N ARG A 25 6.48 -10.68 -23.64
CA ARG A 25 7.07 -9.52 -24.31
C ARG A 25 8.17 -9.90 -25.29
N LYS A 26 9.04 -10.86 -24.94
CA LYS A 26 10.13 -11.32 -25.80
C LYS A 26 9.64 -12.12 -27.01
N GLU A 27 8.65 -13.00 -26.81
CA GLU A 27 8.00 -13.73 -27.89
C GLU A 27 7.49 -12.76 -28.95
N ASN A 28 6.74 -11.73 -28.57
CA ASN A 28 6.27 -10.71 -29.50
C ASN A 28 7.41 -9.96 -30.19
N LEU A 29 8.47 -9.58 -29.48
CA LEU A 29 9.59 -8.87 -30.07
C LEU A 29 10.39 -9.73 -31.07
N VAL A 30 10.46 -11.03 -30.86
CA VAL A 30 11.10 -11.97 -31.80
C VAL A 30 10.19 -12.21 -33.00
N GLU A 31 8.88 -12.42 -32.78
CA GLU A 31 7.89 -12.63 -33.83
C GLU A 31 7.83 -11.46 -34.83
N TYR A 32 7.87 -10.23 -34.32
CA TYR A 32 7.90 -9.03 -35.17
C TYR A 32 9.30 -8.62 -35.65
N GLY A 33 10.33 -9.43 -35.41
CA GLY A 33 11.69 -9.20 -35.91
C GLY A 33 12.49 -8.09 -35.21
N PHE A 34 11.99 -7.58 -34.05
CA PHE A 34 12.72 -6.57 -33.26
C PHE A 34 13.84 -7.17 -32.41
N ARG A 35 13.82 -8.48 -32.17
CA ARG A 35 14.88 -9.22 -31.47
C ARG A 35 15.18 -10.55 -32.14
N LEU A 36 16.41 -11.03 -31.91
CA LEU A 36 16.81 -12.38 -32.33
C LEU A 36 16.17 -13.46 -31.45
N PRO A 37 15.97 -14.68 -31.98
CA PRO A 37 15.44 -15.79 -31.17
C PRO A 37 16.23 -16.08 -29.88
N SER A 38 17.56 -15.87 -29.90
CA SER A 38 18.43 -16.00 -28.73
C SER A 38 18.10 -15.04 -27.58
N ALA A 39 17.27 -14.03 -27.80
CA ALA A 39 16.77 -13.17 -26.73
C ALA A 39 15.94 -13.95 -25.68
N MET A 40 15.40 -15.11 -26.06
CA MET A 40 14.66 -16.00 -25.16
C MET A 40 15.56 -16.69 -24.12
N ASP A 41 16.85 -16.82 -24.40
CA ASP A 41 17.82 -17.48 -23.52
C ASP A 41 18.16 -16.62 -22.28
N ASN A 42 18.15 -15.29 -22.45
CA ASN A 42 18.32 -14.34 -21.33
C ASN A 42 16.98 -14.06 -20.67
N ARG A 43 16.57 -14.87 -19.73
CA ARG A 43 15.30 -14.81 -19.04
C ARG A 43 15.45 -14.83 -17.51
N PRO A 44 14.53 -14.25 -16.74
CA PRO A 44 14.46 -14.50 -15.32
C PRO A 44 14.17 -16.00 -15.05
N LEU A 45 14.57 -16.48 -13.90
CA LEU A 45 14.24 -17.83 -13.43
C LEU A 45 12.72 -18.02 -13.39
N ASN A 46 12.27 -19.21 -13.76
CA ASN A 46 10.92 -19.60 -13.41
C ASN A 46 10.82 -19.90 -11.90
N PHE A 47 9.60 -20.11 -11.41
CA PHE A 47 9.38 -20.28 -9.97
C PHE A 47 10.01 -21.58 -9.45
N GLU A 48 9.95 -22.66 -10.19
CA GLU A 48 10.54 -23.96 -9.82
C GLU A 48 12.08 -23.90 -9.77
N GLU A 49 12.70 -23.24 -10.75
CA GLU A 49 14.15 -23.00 -10.76
C GLU A 49 14.56 -22.14 -9.57
N PHE A 50 13.78 -21.11 -9.25
CA PHE A 50 14.02 -20.27 -8.09
C PHE A 50 13.92 -21.07 -6.79
N GLU A 51 12.91 -21.91 -6.63
CA GLU A 51 12.79 -22.80 -5.47
C GLU A 51 13.94 -23.79 -5.37
N GLY A 52 14.36 -24.38 -6.49
CA GLY A 52 15.47 -25.35 -6.53
C GLY A 52 16.82 -24.76 -6.14
N LEU A 53 16.99 -23.44 -6.20
CA LEU A 53 18.20 -22.74 -5.76
C LEU A 53 18.21 -22.39 -4.27
N GLN A 54 17.10 -22.59 -3.57
CA GLN A 54 16.98 -22.25 -2.16
C GLN A 54 17.42 -23.43 -1.28
N ASN A 55 18.40 -23.20 -0.42
CA ASN A 55 18.80 -24.19 0.58
C ASN A 55 18.06 -23.98 1.91
N GLN A 56 18.11 -22.74 2.43
CA GLN A 56 17.44 -22.34 3.66
C GLN A 56 16.73 -21.02 3.47
N VAL A 57 15.47 -20.93 3.89
CA VAL A 57 14.64 -19.74 3.77
C VAL A 57 14.01 -19.41 5.11
N ILE A 58 14.09 -18.16 5.50
CA ILE A 58 13.34 -17.61 6.63
C ILE A 58 12.26 -16.71 6.07
N PHE A 59 11.00 -17.05 6.32
CA PHE A 59 9.86 -16.22 5.97
C PHE A 59 9.57 -15.24 7.11
N VAL A 60 9.45 -13.96 6.80
CA VAL A 60 9.09 -12.91 7.77
C VAL A 60 7.87 -12.17 7.24
N SER A 61 6.75 -12.28 7.94
CA SER A 61 5.50 -11.65 7.56
C SER A 61 4.63 -11.39 8.78
N ALA A 62 3.90 -10.28 8.79
CA ALA A 62 2.84 -10.06 9.76
C ALA A 62 1.56 -10.86 9.39
N THR A 63 1.41 -11.19 8.11
CA THR A 63 0.25 -11.89 7.54
C THR A 63 0.77 -12.98 6.59
N PRO A 64 1.26 -14.12 7.11
CA PRO A 64 1.73 -15.22 6.27
C PRO A 64 0.59 -15.75 5.39
N SER A 65 0.91 -16.14 4.16
CA SER A 65 -0.02 -16.78 3.23
C SER A 65 0.11 -18.30 3.27
N ASP A 66 -0.78 -18.98 2.56
CA ASP A 66 -0.77 -20.46 2.47
C ASP A 66 0.56 -20.99 1.94
N TYR A 67 1.25 -20.25 1.09
CA TYR A 67 2.56 -20.66 0.55
C TYR A 67 3.61 -20.77 1.66
N GLU A 68 3.78 -19.72 2.47
CA GLU A 68 4.73 -19.69 3.57
C GLU A 68 4.38 -20.74 4.62
N LEU A 69 3.10 -20.88 4.94
CA LEU A 69 2.61 -21.88 5.91
C LEU A 69 2.89 -23.31 5.44
N ASN A 70 2.64 -23.61 4.17
CA ASN A 70 2.93 -24.94 3.62
C ASN A 70 4.44 -25.23 3.56
N LYS A 71 5.26 -24.24 3.20
CA LYS A 71 6.73 -24.41 3.13
C LYS A 71 7.39 -24.54 4.50
N SER A 72 6.81 -23.94 5.53
CA SER A 72 7.28 -24.07 6.92
C SER A 72 6.65 -25.26 7.68
N GLU A 73 5.90 -26.12 6.98
CA GLU A 73 5.18 -27.25 7.59
C GLU A 73 4.24 -26.82 8.74
N GLY A 74 3.72 -25.62 8.68
CA GLY A 74 2.89 -25.01 9.71
C GLY A 74 3.65 -24.53 10.96
N ILE A 75 4.98 -24.59 10.95
CA ILE A 75 5.79 -24.07 12.06
C ILE A 75 5.85 -22.56 11.96
N ILE A 76 5.29 -21.89 12.97
CA ILE A 76 5.27 -20.42 13.08
C ILE A 76 5.94 -20.04 14.39
N VAL A 77 6.88 -19.09 14.33
CA VAL A 77 7.44 -18.43 15.50
C VAL A 77 6.82 -17.06 15.60
N GLU A 78 5.95 -16.88 16.58
CA GLU A 78 5.29 -15.60 16.83
C GLU A 78 6.18 -14.69 17.67
N GLN A 79 6.36 -13.46 17.19
CA GLN A 79 7.00 -12.40 17.95
C GLN A 79 5.95 -11.36 18.33
N VAL A 80 5.37 -11.53 19.51
CA VAL A 80 4.29 -10.67 20.04
C VAL A 80 4.83 -9.61 21.00
N ILE A 81 6.12 -9.38 21.01
CA ILE A 81 6.76 -8.45 21.95
C ILE A 81 6.65 -7.01 21.44
N ARG A 82 5.97 -6.16 22.20
CA ARG A 82 5.97 -4.70 22.04
C ARG A 82 6.74 -4.03 23.18
N PRO A 83 8.05 -3.83 23.04
CA PRO A 83 8.87 -3.28 24.12
C PRO A 83 8.53 -1.81 24.43
N THR A 84 7.84 -1.11 23.52
CA THR A 84 7.48 0.30 23.66
C THR A 84 6.33 0.55 24.64
N GLY A 85 5.56 -0.47 25.02
CA GLY A 85 4.35 -0.31 25.85
C GLY A 85 3.22 0.46 25.16
N LEU A 86 3.36 0.81 23.88
CA LEU A 86 2.30 1.49 23.13
C LEU A 86 1.20 0.51 22.77
N LEU A 87 -0.03 0.89 23.06
CA LEU A 87 -1.21 0.13 22.67
C LEU A 87 -1.47 0.27 21.16
N ASP A 88 -2.23 -0.68 20.61
CA ASP A 88 -2.79 -0.52 19.28
C ASP A 88 -3.71 0.71 19.23
N PRO A 89 -3.77 1.41 18.08
CA PRO A 89 -4.70 2.53 17.94
C PRO A 89 -6.13 2.05 18.12
N GLU A 90 -6.94 2.87 18.75
CA GLU A 90 -8.37 2.62 18.86
C GLU A 90 -9.03 2.67 17.49
N ILE A 91 -9.84 1.67 17.17
CA ILE A 91 -10.53 1.57 15.88
C ILE A 91 -12.02 1.80 16.10
N GLU A 92 -12.56 2.79 15.41
CA GLU A 92 -13.98 3.10 15.39
C GLU A 92 -14.54 2.85 13.99
N ILE A 93 -15.64 2.09 13.91
CA ILE A 93 -16.36 1.83 12.65
C ILE A 93 -17.62 2.66 12.66
N ARG A 94 -17.77 3.53 11.65
CA ARG A 94 -18.89 4.44 11.50
C ARG A 94 -19.70 4.13 10.23
N SER A 95 -20.93 4.65 10.17
CA SER A 95 -21.78 4.54 8.99
C SER A 95 -21.16 5.23 7.79
N THR A 96 -21.42 4.70 6.58
CA THR A 96 -21.06 5.36 5.34
C THR A 96 -22.00 6.51 4.96
N GLU A 97 -23.16 6.61 5.62
CA GLU A 97 -24.08 7.73 5.43
C GLU A 97 -23.46 9.00 6.05
N ASN A 98 -23.42 10.08 5.26
CA ASN A 98 -22.80 11.36 5.63
C ASN A 98 -21.33 11.26 6.07
N GLN A 99 -20.61 10.26 5.59
CA GLN A 99 -19.22 10.00 6.00
C GLN A 99 -18.28 11.19 5.78
N ILE A 100 -18.54 12.05 4.79
CA ILE A 100 -17.71 13.23 4.50
C ILE A 100 -17.87 14.30 5.57
N ASP A 101 -19.10 14.54 6.03
CA ASP A 101 -19.37 15.50 7.09
C ASP A 101 -18.82 15.00 8.42
N ASP A 102 -18.96 13.70 8.71
CA ASP A 102 -18.42 13.06 9.90
C ASP A 102 -16.87 13.12 9.94
N VAL A 103 -16.23 12.84 8.81
CA VAL A 103 -14.77 12.99 8.68
C VAL A 103 -14.35 14.45 8.87
N LEU A 104 -15.11 15.41 8.32
CA LEU A 104 -14.80 16.83 8.47
C LEU A 104 -14.85 17.27 9.94
N ASP A 105 -15.84 16.81 10.70
CA ASP A 105 -15.95 17.09 12.12
C ASP A 105 -14.75 16.53 12.91
N GLU A 106 -14.32 15.30 12.61
CA GLU A 106 -13.13 14.72 13.23
C GLU A 106 -11.85 15.44 12.83
N VAL A 107 -11.71 15.83 11.57
CA VAL A 107 -10.57 16.63 11.08
C VAL A 107 -10.48 17.94 11.85
N GLN A 108 -11.59 18.66 12.03
CA GLN A 108 -11.59 19.93 12.77
C GLN A 108 -11.16 19.74 14.22
N LYS A 109 -11.61 18.70 14.91
CA LYS A 109 -11.17 18.37 16.27
C LYS A 109 -9.67 18.10 16.37
N GLN A 110 -9.06 17.48 15.35
CA GLN A 110 -7.62 17.23 15.35
C GLN A 110 -6.82 18.51 15.03
N ILE A 111 -7.31 19.36 14.13
CA ILE A 111 -6.71 20.67 13.82
C ILE A 111 -6.67 21.55 15.04
N GLU A 112 -7.75 21.60 15.84
CA GLU A 112 -7.81 22.36 17.10
C GLU A 112 -6.74 21.91 18.11
N LYS A 113 -6.36 20.62 18.06
CA LYS A 113 -5.28 20.04 18.88
C LYS A 113 -3.90 20.20 18.25
N ASN A 114 -3.79 20.92 17.11
CA ASN A 114 -2.57 21.07 16.32
C ASN A 114 -1.98 19.72 15.85
N GLN A 115 -2.84 18.75 15.57
CA GLN A 115 -2.49 17.42 15.07
C GLN A 115 -2.79 17.30 13.58
N ARG A 116 -2.21 16.28 12.94
CA ARG A 116 -2.37 16.02 11.51
C ARG A 116 -3.25 14.81 11.26
N VAL A 117 -3.87 14.79 10.10
CA VAL A 117 -4.81 13.75 9.72
C VAL A 117 -4.39 13.12 8.39
N LEU A 118 -4.46 11.79 8.33
CA LEU A 118 -4.37 11.03 7.09
C LEU A 118 -5.74 10.52 6.68
N ILE A 119 -6.08 10.67 5.41
CA ILE A 119 -7.30 10.11 4.84
C ILE A 119 -6.94 9.22 3.67
N THR A 120 -7.36 7.96 3.71
CA THR A 120 -7.18 7.01 2.61
C THR A 120 -8.46 6.85 1.82
N THR A 121 -8.37 6.99 0.51
CA THR A 121 -9.48 6.79 -0.44
C THR A 121 -9.18 5.62 -1.38
N LEU A 122 -10.21 5.12 -2.06
CA LEU A 122 -10.07 3.99 -2.98
C LEU A 122 -9.53 4.39 -4.36
N THR A 123 -9.79 5.62 -4.80
CA THR A 123 -9.43 6.07 -6.15
C THR A 123 -8.78 7.45 -6.15
N LYS A 124 -7.97 7.73 -7.19
CA LYS A 124 -7.34 9.04 -7.40
C LYS A 124 -8.39 10.15 -7.52
N LYS A 125 -9.45 9.92 -8.28
CA LYS A 125 -10.55 10.88 -8.47
C LYS A 125 -11.18 11.27 -7.14
N MET A 126 -11.47 10.30 -6.27
CA MET A 126 -11.99 10.58 -4.93
C MET A 126 -11.03 11.42 -4.09
N ALA A 127 -9.72 11.12 -4.15
CA ALA A 127 -8.72 11.90 -3.42
C ALA A 127 -8.70 13.36 -3.87
N GLU A 128 -8.72 13.61 -5.18
CA GLU A 128 -8.72 14.95 -5.76
C GLU A 128 -10.01 15.71 -5.41
N GLU A 129 -11.18 15.08 -5.55
CA GLU A 129 -12.47 15.67 -5.22
C GLU A 129 -12.57 16.00 -3.72
N LEU A 130 -12.10 15.10 -2.85
CA LEU A 130 -12.09 15.32 -1.41
C LEU A 130 -11.17 16.49 -1.02
N VAL A 131 -9.96 16.56 -1.56
CA VAL A 131 -9.05 17.69 -1.33
C VAL A 131 -9.66 19.00 -1.83
N GLY A 132 -10.30 18.96 -3.02
CA GLY A 132 -11.03 20.12 -3.54
C GLY A 132 -12.14 20.59 -2.60
N PHE A 133 -12.87 19.67 -1.98
CA PHE A 133 -13.91 19.97 -0.99
C PHE A 133 -13.31 20.54 0.30
N LEU A 134 -12.32 19.86 0.89
CA LEU A 134 -11.66 20.30 2.12
C LEU A 134 -11.08 21.71 2.01
N ASN A 135 -10.42 22.02 0.90
CA ASN A 135 -9.87 23.35 0.66
C ASN A 135 -10.98 24.43 0.51
N LYS A 136 -12.15 24.09 -0.04
CA LYS A 136 -13.30 25.01 -0.10
C LYS A 136 -13.84 25.35 1.29
N VAL A 137 -13.82 24.40 2.21
CA VAL A 137 -14.22 24.62 3.61
C VAL A 137 -13.05 25.13 4.49
N LYS A 138 -11.97 25.60 3.87
CA LYS A 138 -10.78 26.21 4.50
C LYS A 138 -9.93 25.23 5.34
N VAL A 139 -10.04 23.95 5.11
CA VAL A 139 -9.12 22.93 5.65
C VAL A 139 -7.95 22.80 4.69
N LYS A 140 -6.73 23.13 5.15
CA LYS A 140 -5.53 23.01 4.31
C LYS A 140 -5.21 21.54 4.07
N SER A 141 -5.36 21.10 2.83
CA SER A 141 -5.17 19.70 2.46
C SER A 141 -4.39 19.54 1.16
N LYS A 142 -3.63 18.44 1.08
CA LYS A 142 -2.95 17.98 -0.12
C LYS A 142 -3.29 16.51 -0.39
N TYR A 143 -3.12 16.06 -1.63
CA TYR A 143 -3.26 14.65 -1.97
C TYR A 143 -1.93 14.06 -2.44
N ILE A 144 -1.82 12.73 -2.31
CA ILE A 144 -0.67 11.96 -2.77
C ILE A 144 -1.15 10.70 -3.49
N HIS A 145 -0.58 10.40 -4.65
CA HIS A 145 -0.90 9.19 -5.43
C HIS A 145 0.36 8.61 -6.10
N SER A 146 0.21 7.50 -6.83
CA SER A 146 1.32 6.75 -7.42
C SER A 146 2.13 7.51 -8.48
N ASP A 147 1.56 8.55 -9.09
CA ASP A 147 2.18 9.28 -10.20
C ASP A 147 3.01 10.48 -9.72
N ILE A 148 3.00 10.76 -8.42
CA ILE A 148 3.84 11.79 -7.81
C ILE A 148 5.27 11.29 -7.73
N ASP A 149 6.22 12.13 -8.16
CA ASP A 149 7.64 11.80 -8.10
C ASP A 149 8.11 11.60 -6.65
N THR A 150 9.16 10.78 -6.51
CA THR A 150 9.71 10.43 -5.19
C THR A 150 10.18 11.67 -4.41
N ILE A 151 10.76 12.65 -5.10
CA ILE A 151 11.24 13.89 -4.47
C ILE A 151 10.05 14.70 -3.95
N GLU A 152 9.05 14.94 -4.80
CA GLU A 152 7.83 15.67 -4.44
C GLU A 152 7.10 14.99 -3.28
N ARG A 153 7.08 13.66 -3.26
CA ARG A 153 6.51 12.90 -2.14
C ARG A 153 7.20 13.21 -0.81
N VAL A 154 8.53 13.28 -0.79
CA VAL A 154 9.30 13.63 0.41
C VAL A 154 8.99 15.06 0.84
N GLU A 155 8.87 15.99 -0.09
CA GLU A 155 8.52 17.39 0.19
C GLU A 155 7.12 17.49 0.83
N ILE A 156 6.11 16.82 0.26
CA ILE A 156 4.74 16.78 0.80
C ILE A 156 4.73 16.24 2.23
N LEU A 157 5.48 15.17 2.51
CA LEU A 157 5.56 14.63 3.87
C LEU A 157 6.26 15.57 4.85
N ASN A 158 7.30 16.27 4.42
CA ASN A 158 7.98 17.29 5.24
C ASN A 158 7.06 18.49 5.52
N GLU A 159 6.29 18.92 4.54
CA GLU A 159 5.30 19.99 4.71
C GLU A 159 4.18 19.59 5.70
N LEU A 160 3.71 18.33 5.66
CA LEU A 160 2.76 17.80 6.63
C LEU A 160 3.35 17.86 8.05
N ARG A 161 4.58 17.39 8.22
CA ARG A 161 5.30 17.42 9.51
C ARG A 161 5.47 18.84 10.03
N SER A 162 5.86 19.76 9.16
CA SER A 162 6.06 21.19 9.54
C SER A 162 4.74 21.93 9.79
N GLY A 163 3.59 21.35 9.44
CA GLY A 163 2.29 21.98 9.60
C GLY A 163 1.94 23.02 8.53
N ALA A 164 2.55 22.94 7.37
CA ALA A 164 2.17 23.77 6.23
C ALA A 164 0.72 23.49 5.78
N PHE A 165 0.27 22.27 5.97
CA PHE A 165 -1.12 21.84 5.81
C PHE A 165 -1.48 20.78 6.86
N ASP A 166 -2.78 20.48 7.03
CA ASP A 166 -3.31 19.71 8.15
C ASP A 166 -3.75 18.30 7.76
N VAL A 167 -4.19 18.11 6.52
CA VAL A 167 -4.77 16.85 6.05
C VAL A 167 -4.04 16.34 4.80
N LEU A 168 -3.56 15.11 4.85
CA LEU A 168 -3.02 14.41 3.69
C LEU A 168 -4.01 13.33 3.23
N VAL A 169 -4.44 13.43 1.98
CA VAL A 169 -5.31 12.43 1.35
C VAL A 169 -4.49 11.55 0.43
N GLY A 170 -4.64 10.24 0.51
CA GLY A 170 -3.88 9.32 -0.31
C GLY A 170 -4.66 8.10 -0.81
N VAL A 171 -4.16 7.49 -1.88
CA VAL A 171 -4.70 6.26 -2.45
C VAL A 171 -3.71 5.13 -2.20
N ASN A 172 -4.03 4.20 -1.32
CA ASN A 172 -3.22 3.00 -1.00
C ASN A 172 -1.76 3.24 -0.54
N LEU A 173 -1.25 4.47 -0.63
CA LEU A 173 0.15 4.83 -0.34
C LEU A 173 0.40 5.13 1.14
N LEU A 174 -0.65 5.23 1.94
CA LEU A 174 -0.60 5.58 3.36
C LEU A 174 -0.75 4.35 4.28
N ARG A 175 -0.58 3.15 3.74
CA ARG A 175 -0.82 1.90 4.50
C ARG A 175 0.38 1.43 5.30
N GLU A 176 1.59 1.50 4.73
CA GLU A 176 2.81 0.97 5.34
C GLU A 176 4.01 1.89 5.07
N GLY A 177 5.00 1.84 5.95
CA GLY A 177 6.30 2.50 5.76
C GLY A 177 6.32 3.99 6.06
N LEU A 178 5.29 4.55 6.69
CA LEU A 178 5.27 5.93 7.15
C LEU A 178 5.39 5.98 8.68
N ASP A 179 6.34 6.77 9.15
CA ASP A 179 6.49 7.13 10.55
C ASP A 179 6.19 8.62 10.70
N LEU A 180 4.97 8.93 11.14
CA LEU A 180 4.42 10.29 11.25
C LEU A 180 3.83 10.49 12.65
N PRO A 181 4.68 10.80 13.66
CA PRO A 181 4.23 10.97 15.03
C PRO A 181 3.27 12.16 15.21
N GLU A 182 3.23 13.09 14.26
CA GLU A 182 2.33 14.24 14.27
C GLU A 182 0.89 13.87 13.89
N VAL A 183 0.70 12.69 13.30
CA VAL A 183 -0.62 12.21 12.85
C VAL A 183 -1.31 11.49 13.99
N SER A 184 -2.50 11.95 14.34
CA SER A 184 -3.33 11.36 15.40
C SER A 184 -4.57 10.65 14.89
N LEU A 185 -4.97 10.91 13.65
CA LEU A 185 -6.15 10.30 13.04
C LEU A 185 -5.82 9.74 11.66
N LEU A 186 -6.18 8.48 11.44
CA LEU A 186 -6.22 7.85 10.13
C LEU A 186 -7.67 7.49 9.81
N SER A 187 -8.22 8.07 8.75
CA SER A 187 -9.55 7.75 8.25
C SER A 187 -9.48 6.93 6.96
N LEU A 188 -10.27 5.87 6.90
CA LEU A 188 -10.45 5.05 5.71
C LEU A 188 -11.85 5.35 5.14
N ILE A 189 -11.90 6.04 4.00
CA ILE A 189 -13.15 6.37 3.34
C ILE A 189 -13.46 5.32 2.28
N HIS A 190 -14.54 4.58 2.50
CA HIS A 190 -15.09 3.63 1.56
C HIS A 190 -16.41 4.18 1.01
N ILE A 191 -16.41 4.72 -0.20
CA ILE A 191 -17.66 4.88 -0.93
C ILE A 191 -17.92 3.53 -1.61
N SER A 192 -18.82 2.72 -1.05
CA SER A 192 -19.41 1.63 -1.81
C SER A 192 -20.16 2.28 -2.97
N GLU A 193 -19.76 1.98 -4.22
CA GLU A 193 -20.66 2.26 -5.34
C GLU A 193 -22.02 1.65 -5.00
N PRO A 194 -23.13 2.38 -5.20
CA PRO A 194 -24.44 1.79 -5.01
C PRO A 194 -24.49 0.56 -5.91
N THR A 195 -24.60 -0.60 -5.30
CA THR A 195 -24.80 -1.86 -6.00
C THR A 195 -25.97 -1.61 -6.95
N ARG A 196 -25.71 -1.58 -8.26
CA ARG A 196 -26.80 -1.60 -9.24
C ARG A 196 -27.63 -2.84 -8.88
N GLN A 197 -28.75 -2.62 -8.23
CA GLN A 197 -29.78 -3.63 -8.15
C GLN A 197 -30.11 -3.94 -9.61
N GLN A 198 -29.61 -5.09 -10.09
CA GLN A 198 -30.11 -5.69 -11.29
C GLN A 198 -31.57 -5.99 -11.00
N GLY A 199 -32.44 -5.09 -11.47
CA GLY A 199 -33.87 -5.36 -11.51
C GLY A 199 -34.10 -6.62 -12.33
N ILE A 200 -34.80 -7.52 -11.72
CA ILE A 200 -35.41 -8.70 -12.33
C ILE A 200 -36.41 -8.25 -13.40
#